data_fcb4a570df07469069511672a3802950
#
_entry.id   fcb4a570df07469069511672a3802950
#
_cell.length_a   1.000
_cell.length_b   1.000
_cell.length_c   1.000
_cell.angle_alpha   90.00
_cell.angle_beta   90.00
_cell.angle_gamma   90.00
#
_symmetry.space_group_name_H-M   'P 1'
#
loop_
_entity.id
_entity.type
_entity.pdbx_description
1 polymer ?
#
loop_
_entity_poly.entity_id
_entity_poly.type
_entity_poly.pdbx_seq_one_letter_code
_entity_poly.pdbx_strand_id
1 'polypeptide(L)'
;MCIRDRHTALVNGGIFVYVPKNVAVEHPIQYVVLHDDDQASFYNHVIIITEESADVTYVENYLSTASGEGNQINIVSEVIAGANSNIIYGSVDYLDNGFTGHIIRRGSADADASINWALGLMNEGNQIIDNTTNLIGDRSTSAIKSVVVGTGDQKINLTSKIVQYGKETDGYILKHGVMKENASSVFNGIGYIKHGGTKSVANQESRVLMLSENARGDANPILLIDEDDVEAGHAASVGRVDPEQLYYLMSRGISRTEAERLVIHGFLDPVVRELPIEDVKRQLREMIERKVSNIIH
;
A
#
# COMPACT_ATOMS: atom_id res chain seq x y z
N MET A 1 -0.36 4.42 -27.20
CA MET A 1 0.70 4.71 -26.21
C MET A 1 0.16 4.33 -24.84
N CYS A 2 0.74 3.33 -24.18
CA CYS A 2 0.28 2.88 -22.87
C CYS A 2 0.78 3.82 -21.76
N ILE A 3 0.27 3.66 -20.53
CA ILE A 3 0.67 4.51 -19.39
C ILE A 3 2.17 4.40 -19.12
N ARG A 4 2.78 3.22 -19.27
CA ARG A 4 4.24 3.03 -19.13
C ARG A 4 5.04 3.82 -20.15
N ASP A 5 4.61 3.85 -21.42
CA ASP A 5 5.29 4.60 -22.46
C ASP A 5 5.26 6.11 -22.16
N ARG A 6 4.10 6.61 -21.67
CA ARG A 6 3.97 8.01 -21.25
C ARG A 6 4.85 8.30 -20.04
N HIS A 7 4.87 7.44 -19.04
CA HIS A 7 5.73 7.60 -17.87
C HIS A 7 7.19 7.74 -18.29
N THR A 8 7.70 6.79 -19.09
CA THR A 8 9.09 6.80 -19.55
C THR A 8 9.46 8.07 -20.33
N ALA A 9 8.50 8.61 -21.11
CA ALA A 9 8.73 9.83 -21.90
C ALA A 9 8.65 11.12 -21.08
N LEU A 10 7.96 11.12 -19.93
CA LEU A 10 7.61 12.32 -19.18
C LEU A 10 8.21 12.37 -17.76
N VAL A 11 9.06 11.40 -17.39
CA VAL A 11 9.72 11.38 -16.08
C VAL A 11 10.40 12.72 -15.82
N ASN A 12 10.01 13.38 -14.72
CA ASN A 12 10.53 14.66 -14.28
C ASN A 12 11.05 14.70 -12.85
N GLY A 13 11.04 13.54 -12.16
CA GLY A 13 11.58 13.35 -10.82
C GLY A 13 11.87 11.89 -10.53
N GLY A 14 12.65 11.64 -9.50
CA GLY A 14 12.94 10.26 -9.07
C GLY A 14 14.19 10.12 -8.23
N ILE A 15 14.43 8.89 -7.79
CA ILE A 15 15.61 8.51 -7.02
C ILE A 15 16.11 7.13 -7.48
N PHE A 16 17.42 6.98 -7.52
CA PHE A 16 18.09 5.71 -7.73
C PHE A 16 18.89 5.34 -6.48
N VAL A 17 18.58 4.20 -5.87
CA VAL A 17 19.27 3.65 -4.69
C VAL A 17 19.92 2.33 -5.10
N TYR A 18 21.23 2.25 -4.91
CA TYR A 18 22.00 1.02 -5.15
C TYR A 18 22.78 0.66 -3.91
N VAL A 19 22.57 -0.55 -3.40
CA VAL A 19 23.26 -1.08 -2.21
C VAL A 19 24.15 -2.24 -2.61
N PRO A 20 25.49 -2.10 -2.50
CA PRO A 20 26.45 -3.14 -2.86
C PRO A 20 26.35 -4.38 -1.99
N LYS A 21 26.93 -5.48 -2.47
CA LYS A 21 27.01 -6.76 -1.78
C LYS A 21 27.54 -6.64 -0.35
N ASN A 22 26.88 -7.33 0.59
CA ASN A 22 27.23 -7.40 2.02
C ASN A 22 27.18 -6.04 2.74
N VAL A 23 26.45 -5.07 2.23
CA VAL A 23 26.23 -3.77 2.89
C VAL A 23 24.87 -3.75 3.55
N ALA A 24 24.84 -3.51 4.86
CA ALA A 24 23.62 -3.18 5.60
C ALA A 24 23.57 -1.68 5.83
N VAL A 25 22.54 -1.01 5.29
CA VAL A 25 22.33 0.43 5.48
C VAL A 25 21.71 0.65 6.86
N GLU A 26 22.47 1.26 7.77
CA GLU A 26 22.10 1.38 9.20
C GLU A 26 20.85 2.25 9.41
N HIS A 27 20.73 3.35 8.66
CA HIS A 27 19.62 4.29 8.80
C HIS A 27 18.69 4.24 7.59
N PRO A 28 17.36 4.41 7.78
CA PRO A 28 16.42 4.50 6.67
C PRO A 28 16.79 5.64 5.70
N ILE A 29 16.77 5.33 4.40
CA ILE A 29 16.85 6.34 3.35
C ILE A 29 15.46 6.95 3.21
N GLN A 30 15.33 8.26 3.44
CA GLN A 30 14.06 8.96 3.29
C GLN A 30 14.06 9.84 2.04
N TYR A 31 13.04 9.66 1.21
CA TYR A 31 12.77 10.47 0.03
C TYR A 31 11.46 11.22 0.20
N VAL A 32 11.53 12.54 0.25
CA VAL A 32 10.36 13.40 0.43
C VAL A 32 10.14 14.21 -0.83
N VAL A 33 8.95 14.13 -1.38
CA VAL A 33 8.52 14.92 -2.54
C VAL A 33 7.41 15.85 -2.11
N LEU A 34 7.65 17.14 -2.27
CA LEU A 34 6.65 18.19 -2.08
C LEU A 34 6.24 18.75 -3.44
N HIS A 35 4.97 18.58 -3.79
CA HIS A 35 4.38 19.16 -4.97
C HIS A 35 3.73 20.50 -4.63
N ASP A 36 4.29 21.60 -5.14
CA ASP A 36 3.88 22.99 -4.84
C ASP A 36 3.44 23.80 -6.06
N ASP A 37 3.30 23.15 -7.23
CA ASP A 37 2.91 23.78 -8.51
C ASP A 37 1.59 23.21 -9.01
N ASP A 38 0.52 24.03 -8.98
CA ASP A 38 -0.84 23.66 -9.43
C ASP A 38 -0.97 23.50 -10.95
N GLN A 39 0.06 23.85 -11.72
CA GLN A 39 0.06 23.71 -13.20
C GLN A 39 0.87 22.48 -13.69
N ALA A 40 1.58 21.80 -12.79
CA ALA A 40 2.50 20.74 -13.16
C ALA A 40 1.96 19.34 -12.84
N SER A 41 2.02 18.43 -13.80
CA SER A 41 1.89 16.99 -13.57
C SER A 41 3.23 16.41 -13.11
N PHE A 42 3.16 15.38 -12.23
CA PHE A 42 4.31 14.79 -11.61
C PHE A 42 4.50 13.33 -12.07
N TYR A 43 5.67 13.04 -12.64
CA TYR A 43 6.05 11.71 -13.13
C TYR A 43 7.33 11.27 -12.42
N ASN A 44 7.20 10.49 -11.36
CA ASN A 44 8.31 10.10 -10.48
C ASN A 44 8.74 8.65 -10.71
N HIS A 45 10.04 8.40 -10.83
CA HIS A 45 10.59 7.07 -10.99
C HIS A 45 11.57 6.72 -9.87
N VAL A 46 11.24 5.71 -9.08
CA VAL A 46 12.05 5.18 -8.00
C VAL A 46 12.66 3.86 -8.43
N ILE A 47 13.97 3.71 -8.30
CA ILE A 47 14.66 2.44 -8.56
C ILE A 47 15.49 2.09 -7.33
N ILE A 48 15.25 0.91 -6.77
CA ILE A 48 16.00 0.39 -5.63
C ILE A 48 16.58 -0.97 -6.01
N ILE A 49 17.90 -1.08 -5.94
CA ILE A 49 18.61 -2.33 -6.23
C ILE A 49 19.51 -2.68 -5.05
N THR A 50 19.33 -3.87 -4.51
CA THR A 50 20.28 -4.46 -3.54
C THR A 50 21.00 -5.64 -4.17
N GLU A 51 22.31 -5.73 -3.97
CA GLU A 51 23.07 -6.92 -4.31
C GLU A 51 22.93 -8.01 -3.22
N GLU A 52 23.61 -9.12 -3.42
CA GLU A 52 23.60 -10.27 -2.49
C GLU A 52 23.96 -9.85 -1.05
N SER A 53 23.15 -10.31 -0.08
CA SER A 53 23.35 -10.08 1.36
C SER A 53 23.38 -8.59 1.74
N ALA A 54 22.62 -7.76 1.04
CA ALA A 54 22.50 -6.34 1.33
C ALA A 54 21.14 -6.02 1.96
N ASP A 55 21.12 -5.07 2.90
CA ASP A 55 19.92 -4.65 3.62
C ASP A 55 19.68 -3.16 3.47
N VAL A 56 18.44 -2.77 3.20
CA VAL A 56 18.04 -1.37 3.15
C VAL A 56 16.61 -1.16 3.63
N THR A 57 16.40 -0.12 4.40
CA THR A 57 15.09 0.46 4.67
C THR A 57 14.95 1.76 3.89
N TYR A 58 13.92 1.84 3.07
CA TYR A 58 13.59 3.01 2.26
C TYR A 58 12.20 3.52 2.64
N VAL A 59 12.06 4.82 2.80
CA VAL A 59 10.79 5.48 3.13
C VAL A 59 10.56 6.63 2.17
N GLU A 60 9.39 6.70 1.56
CA GLU A 60 8.98 7.83 0.72
C GLU A 60 7.74 8.52 1.26
N ASN A 61 7.67 9.82 1.02
CA ASN A 61 6.51 10.64 1.35
C ASN A 61 6.19 11.54 0.15
N TYR A 62 4.97 11.44 -0.33
CA TYR A 62 4.43 12.33 -1.36
C TYR A 62 3.43 13.30 -0.72
N LEU A 63 3.75 14.58 -0.76
CA LEU A 63 2.99 15.65 -0.15
C LEU A 63 2.65 16.70 -1.20
N SER A 64 1.53 17.40 -1.07
CA SER A 64 1.22 18.57 -1.87
C SER A 64 0.79 19.76 -1.02
N THR A 65 1.14 20.96 -1.46
CA THR A 65 0.61 22.24 -0.98
C THR A 65 -0.20 22.95 -2.07
N ALA A 66 -0.13 22.45 -3.30
CA ALA A 66 -0.91 22.91 -4.44
C ALA A 66 -2.19 22.09 -4.61
N SER A 67 -3.27 22.69 -5.09
CA SER A 67 -4.56 22.02 -5.33
C SER A 67 -4.55 21.06 -6.52
N GLY A 68 -3.65 21.25 -7.47
CA GLY A 68 -3.38 20.34 -8.59
C GLY A 68 -4.56 19.96 -9.48
N GLU A 69 -5.62 20.78 -9.55
CA GLU A 69 -6.86 20.45 -10.27
C GLU A 69 -6.57 20.11 -11.73
N GLY A 70 -6.96 18.88 -12.13
CA GLY A 70 -6.72 18.34 -13.46
C GLY A 70 -5.31 17.78 -13.70
N ASN A 71 -4.39 17.88 -12.77
CA ASN A 71 -3.04 17.35 -12.90
C ASN A 71 -2.98 15.85 -12.61
N GLN A 72 -1.98 15.20 -13.19
CA GLN A 72 -1.73 13.78 -13.06
C GLN A 72 -0.50 13.52 -12.20
N ILE A 73 -0.61 12.54 -11.33
CA ILE A 73 0.51 11.96 -10.62
C ILE A 73 0.74 10.56 -11.11
N ASN A 74 1.92 10.30 -11.61
CA ASN A 74 2.32 8.98 -12.06
C ASN A 74 3.62 8.58 -11.36
N ILE A 75 3.53 7.59 -10.49
CA ILE A 75 4.67 7.08 -9.73
C ILE A 75 4.95 5.65 -10.19
N VAL A 76 6.18 5.38 -10.58
CA VAL A 76 6.66 4.04 -10.88
C VAL A 76 7.82 3.72 -9.95
N SER A 77 7.72 2.61 -9.21
CA SER A 77 8.79 2.13 -8.35
C SER A 77 9.19 0.71 -8.75
N GLU A 78 10.48 0.52 -9.01
CA GLU A 78 11.09 -0.76 -9.33
C GLU A 78 12.06 -1.15 -8.22
N VAL A 79 11.82 -2.31 -7.60
CA VAL A 79 12.56 -2.79 -6.43
C VAL A 79 13.11 -4.17 -6.72
N ILE A 80 14.44 -4.30 -6.74
CA ILE A 80 15.14 -5.51 -7.12
C ILE A 80 16.00 -5.96 -5.95
N ALA A 81 15.62 -7.07 -5.33
CA ALA A 81 16.33 -7.68 -4.22
C ALA A 81 17.19 -8.85 -4.71
N GLY A 82 18.51 -8.71 -4.62
CA GLY A 82 19.47 -9.78 -4.89
C GLY A 82 19.41 -10.88 -3.84
N ALA A 83 20.08 -12.00 -4.08
CA ALA A 83 20.01 -13.17 -3.21
C ALA A 83 20.36 -12.83 -1.75
N ASN A 84 19.60 -13.38 -0.79
CA ASN A 84 19.78 -13.19 0.65
C ASN A 84 19.73 -11.71 1.09
N SER A 85 19.13 -10.81 0.30
CA SER A 85 18.97 -9.40 0.64
C SER A 85 17.60 -9.09 1.23
N ASN A 86 17.51 -7.98 1.99
CA ASN A 86 16.25 -7.57 2.58
C ASN A 86 15.96 -6.10 2.28
N ILE A 87 14.79 -5.84 1.70
CA ILE A 87 14.31 -4.50 1.41
C ILE A 87 13.01 -4.24 2.18
N ILE A 88 13.01 -3.20 3.00
CA ILE A 88 11.82 -2.68 3.63
C ILE A 88 11.47 -1.36 2.94
N TYR A 89 10.30 -1.33 2.30
CA TYR A 89 9.80 -0.17 1.55
C TYR A 89 8.58 0.41 2.25
N GLY A 90 8.72 1.63 2.78
CA GLY A 90 7.63 2.40 3.37
C GLY A 90 7.16 3.52 2.46
N SER A 91 5.85 3.77 2.41
CA SER A 91 5.27 4.94 1.73
C SER A 91 4.12 5.50 2.55
N VAL A 92 4.09 6.82 2.74
CA VAL A 92 2.91 7.53 3.25
C VAL A 92 2.62 8.67 2.29
N ASP A 93 1.53 8.53 1.54
CA ASP A 93 1.15 9.45 0.48
C ASP A 93 -0.02 10.32 0.96
N TYR A 94 0.16 11.64 0.93
CA TYR A 94 -0.87 12.62 1.27
C TYR A 94 -0.89 13.76 0.25
N LEU A 95 -1.57 13.51 -0.86
CA LEU A 95 -1.74 14.44 -1.96
C LEU A 95 -3.18 14.95 -1.98
N ASP A 96 -3.37 16.21 -2.35
CA ASP A 96 -4.65 16.90 -2.39
C ASP A 96 -5.64 16.27 -3.40
N ASN A 97 -6.92 16.67 -3.30
CA ASN A 97 -8.03 16.13 -4.08
C ASN A 97 -7.98 16.46 -5.59
N GLY A 98 -7.25 17.50 -5.98
CA GLY A 98 -7.13 17.92 -7.39
C GLY A 98 -6.35 16.95 -8.28
N PHE A 99 -5.60 16.02 -7.69
CA PHE A 99 -4.75 15.09 -8.44
C PHE A 99 -5.46 13.78 -8.77
N THR A 100 -5.21 13.27 -9.99
CA THR A 100 -5.51 11.87 -10.32
C THR A 100 -4.21 11.07 -10.28
N GLY A 101 -4.16 10.07 -9.39
CA GLY A 101 -2.96 9.26 -9.15
C GLY A 101 -2.96 7.94 -9.91
N HIS A 102 -1.83 7.62 -10.56
CA HIS A 102 -1.54 6.29 -11.09
C HIS A 102 -0.20 5.81 -10.52
N ILE A 103 -0.24 4.86 -9.63
CA ILE A 103 0.92 4.39 -8.86
C ILE A 103 1.19 2.93 -9.19
N ILE A 104 2.37 2.64 -9.70
CA ILE A 104 2.81 1.30 -10.07
C ILE A 104 4.05 0.95 -9.27
N ARG A 105 3.99 -0.15 -8.49
CA ARG A 105 5.15 -0.68 -7.77
C ARG A 105 5.44 -2.09 -8.26
N ARG A 106 6.71 -2.38 -8.56
CA ARG A 106 7.19 -3.67 -9.04
C ARG A 106 8.35 -4.14 -8.19
N GLY A 107 8.17 -5.31 -7.55
CA GLY A 107 9.21 -5.99 -6.81
C GLY A 107 9.68 -7.25 -7.52
N SER A 108 10.97 -7.58 -7.38
CA SER A 108 11.54 -8.85 -7.80
C SER A 108 12.52 -9.32 -6.74
N ALA A 109 12.28 -10.49 -6.14
CA ALA A 109 13.10 -11.08 -5.09
C ALA A 109 13.78 -12.35 -5.59
N ASP A 110 15.10 -12.41 -5.46
CA ASP A 110 15.93 -13.58 -5.75
C ASP A 110 15.94 -14.56 -4.55
N ALA A 111 16.72 -15.63 -4.60
CA ALA A 111 16.76 -16.68 -3.58
C ALA A 111 17.04 -16.11 -2.17
N ASP A 112 16.27 -16.57 -1.18
CA ASP A 112 16.38 -16.15 0.22
C ASP A 112 16.18 -14.63 0.44
N ALA A 113 15.76 -13.87 -0.58
CA ALA A 113 15.55 -12.44 -0.46
C ALA A 113 14.14 -12.09 0.05
N SER A 114 14.01 -10.91 0.66
CA SER A 114 12.73 -10.41 1.11
C SER A 114 12.43 -8.98 0.65
N ILE A 115 11.17 -8.71 0.26
CA ILE A 115 10.66 -7.36 -0.03
C ILE A 115 9.38 -7.13 0.78
N ASN A 116 9.45 -6.22 1.74
CA ASN A 116 8.32 -5.89 2.61
C ASN A 116 7.80 -4.47 2.33
N TRP A 117 6.55 -4.37 1.90
CA TRP A 117 5.86 -3.12 1.58
C TRP A 117 4.98 -2.66 2.73
N ALA A 118 5.15 -1.41 3.15
CA ALA A 118 4.37 -0.74 4.19
C ALA A 118 3.74 0.54 3.61
N LEU A 119 2.46 0.48 3.21
CA LEU A 119 1.84 1.50 2.38
C LEU A 119 0.69 2.21 3.12
N GLY A 120 0.83 3.50 3.38
CA GLY A 120 -0.20 4.40 3.88
C GLY A 120 -0.75 5.26 2.73
N LEU A 121 -1.93 4.91 2.22
CA LEU A 121 -2.54 5.53 1.05
C LEU A 121 -3.60 6.54 1.51
N MET A 122 -3.16 7.77 1.79
CA MET A 122 -3.96 8.84 2.40
C MET A 122 -4.30 9.99 1.44
N ASN A 123 -3.98 9.84 0.14
CA ASN A 123 -4.31 10.86 -0.87
C ASN A 123 -5.81 11.15 -0.92
N GLU A 124 -6.17 12.35 -1.38
CA GLU A 124 -7.56 12.80 -1.45
C GLU A 124 -8.16 12.69 -2.86
N GLY A 125 -7.34 12.59 -3.90
CA GLY A 125 -7.78 12.42 -5.29
C GLY A 125 -8.08 10.97 -5.68
N ASN A 126 -8.61 10.79 -6.88
CA ASN A 126 -8.84 9.45 -7.45
C ASN A 126 -7.53 8.71 -7.72
N GLN A 127 -7.51 7.39 -7.49
CA GLN A 127 -6.28 6.61 -7.60
C GLN A 127 -6.48 5.24 -8.23
N ILE A 128 -5.50 4.86 -9.05
CA ILE A 128 -5.28 3.49 -9.51
C ILE A 128 -3.90 3.07 -9.02
N ILE A 129 -3.85 2.06 -8.18
CA ILE A 129 -2.62 1.58 -7.53
C ILE A 129 -2.43 0.11 -7.86
N ASP A 130 -1.26 -0.24 -8.37
CA ASP A 130 -0.87 -1.61 -8.71
C ASP A 130 0.50 -1.93 -8.09
N ASN A 131 0.50 -2.76 -7.06
CA ASN A 131 1.71 -3.28 -6.45
C ASN A 131 1.84 -4.77 -6.77
N THR A 132 2.87 -5.13 -7.52
CA THR A 132 3.16 -6.52 -7.89
C THR A 132 4.57 -6.90 -7.48
N THR A 133 4.71 -8.00 -6.71
CA THR A 133 6.00 -8.58 -6.36
C THR A 133 6.14 -9.98 -6.97
N ASN A 134 7.26 -10.23 -7.62
CA ASN A 134 7.64 -11.53 -8.16
C ASN A 134 8.67 -12.18 -7.22
N LEU A 135 8.33 -13.33 -6.67
CA LEU A 135 9.23 -14.19 -5.88
C LEU A 135 9.88 -15.19 -6.84
N ILE A 136 11.05 -14.79 -7.37
CA ILE A 136 11.73 -15.52 -8.45
C ILE A 136 12.58 -16.65 -7.89
N GLY A 137 13.34 -16.37 -6.82
CA GLY A 137 14.24 -17.34 -6.22
C GLY A 137 13.56 -18.18 -5.14
N ASP A 138 14.15 -19.33 -4.84
CA ASP A 138 13.67 -20.23 -3.78
C ASP A 138 13.75 -19.55 -2.42
N ARG A 139 12.78 -19.83 -1.52
CA ARG A 139 12.65 -19.27 -0.16
C ARG A 139 12.57 -17.75 -0.10
N SER A 140 12.31 -17.09 -1.23
CA SER A 140 12.06 -15.65 -1.22
C SER A 140 10.70 -15.32 -0.61
N THR A 141 10.59 -14.13 -0.01
CA THR A 141 9.39 -13.73 0.72
C THR A 141 8.94 -12.31 0.37
N SER A 142 7.64 -12.04 0.49
CA SER A 142 7.12 -10.68 0.39
C SER A 142 5.85 -10.50 1.21
N ALA A 143 5.77 -9.40 1.93
CA ALA A 143 4.53 -8.93 2.54
C ALA A 143 4.13 -7.58 1.94
N ILE A 144 2.87 -7.46 1.50
CA ILE A 144 2.27 -6.19 1.05
C ILE A 144 1.22 -5.78 2.07
N LYS A 145 1.53 -4.79 2.91
CA LYS A 145 0.64 -4.27 3.95
C LYS A 145 0.20 -2.85 3.59
N SER A 146 -1.12 -2.63 3.49
CA SER A 146 -1.69 -1.36 3.04
C SER A 146 -2.81 -0.88 3.94
N VAL A 147 -2.78 0.40 4.27
CA VAL A 147 -3.85 1.12 4.95
C VAL A 147 -4.38 2.20 4.02
N VAL A 148 -5.70 2.28 3.88
CA VAL A 148 -6.38 3.23 2.98
C VAL A 148 -7.48 3.96 3.74
N VAL A 149 -7.56 5.29 3.58
CA VAL A 149 -8.72 6.08 4.05
C VAL A 149 -9.25 6.91 2.89
N GLY A 150 -10.45 6.58 2.43
CA GLY A 150 -11.15 7.30 1.36
C GLY A 150 -12.26 8.19 1.91
N THR A 151 -12.36 9.43 1.40
CA THR A 151 -13.33 10.46 1.80
C THR A 151 -13.89 11.19 0.58
N GLY A 152 -14.95 11.99 0.73
CA GLY A 152 -15.57 12.74 -0.36
C GLY A 152 -16.12 11.82 -1.46
N ASP A 153 -15.87 12.17 -2.70
CA ASP A 153 -16.27 11.40 -3.89
C ASP A 153 -15.14 10.53 -4.46
N GLN A 154 -14.13 10.24 -3.67
CA GLN A 154 -12.91 9.57 -4.06
C GLN A 154 -13.17 8.14 -4.59
N LYS A 155 -12.48 7.79 -5.68
CA LYS A 155 -12.47 6.44 -6.26
C LYS A 155 -11.09 5.84 -6.18
N ILE A 156 -10.97 4.70 -5.49
CA ILE A 156 -9.69 4.03 -5.24
C ILE A 156 -9.75 2.61 -5.82
N ASN A 157 -8.85 2.30 -6.74
CA ASN A 157 -8.63 0.94 -7.21
C ASN A 157 -7.23 0.48 -6.74
N LEU A 158 -7.20 -0.48 -5.82
CA LEU A 158 -5.96 -1.01 -5.24
C LEU A 158 -5.80 -2.48 -5.60
N THR A 159 -4.84 -2.78 -6.46
CA THR A 159 -4.42 -4.13 -6.78
C THR A 159 -3.10 -4.45 -6.08
N SER A 160 -3.09 -5.51 -5.29
CA SER A 160 -1.89 -6.09 -4.68
C SER A 160 -1.71 -7.51 -5.19
N LYS A 161 -0.55 -7.81 -5.75
CA LYS A 161 -0.27 -9.11 -6.37
C LYS A 161 1.09 -9.65 -5.95
N ILE A 162 1.13 -10.93 -5.57
CA ILE A 162 2.38 -11.67 -5.37
C ILE A 162 2.36 -12.87 -6.30
N VAL A 163 3.42 -13.00 -7.11
CA VAL A 163 3.60 -14.12 -8.03
C VAL A 163 4.80 -14.94 -7.57
N GLN A 164 4.58 -16.20 -7.28
CA GLN A 164 5.56 -17.11 -6.69
C GLN A 164 6.05 -18.11 -7.74
N TYR A 165 7.32 -17.98 -8.14
CA TYR A 165 7.99 -18.83 -9.12
C TYR A 165 8.93 -19.83 -8.45
N GLY A 166 9.61 -19.40 -7.36
CA GLY A 166 10.53 -20.24 -6.59
C GLY A 166 9.81 -21.21 -5.68
N LYS A 167 10.55 -22.18 -5.15
CA LYS A 167 10.06 -23.14 -4.15
C LYS A 167 10.12 -22.55 -2.74
N GLU A 168 9.27 -23.03 -1.85
CA GLU A 168 9.26 -22.64 -0.43
C GLU A 168 9.15 -21.11 -0.26
N THR A 169 8.48 -20.42 -1.19
CA THR A 169 8.26 -18.98 -1.11
C THR A 169 7.08 -18.65 -0.21
N ASP A 170 7.11 -17.46 0.42
CA ASP A 170 6.02 -16.98 1.28
C ASP A 170 5.51 -15.62 0.83
N GLY A 171 4.23 -15.55 0.47
CA GLY A 171 3.54 -14.36 0.02
C GLY A 171 2.38 -13.97 0.93
N TYR A 172 2.42 -12.77 1.51
CA TYR A 172 1.37 -12.26 2.37
C TYR A 172 0.82 -10.90 1.92
N ILE A 173 -0.49 -10.78 1.78
CA ILE A 173 -1.16 -9.54 1.43
C ILE A 173 -2.15 -9.16 2.53
N LEU A 174 -1.98 -7.96 3.13
CA LEU A 174 -2.87 -7.44 4.17
C LEU A 174 -3.34 -6.03 3.81
N LYS A 175 -4.66 -5.83 3.64
CA LYS A 175 -5.24 -4.54 3.28
C LYS A 175 -6.42 -4.20 4.18
N HIS A 176 -6.34 -3.05 4.85
CA HIS A 176 -7.47 -2.48 5.56
C HIS A 176 -7.82 -1.11 4.99
N GLY A 177 -9.10 -0.90 4.70
CA GLY A 177 -9.61 0.37 4.17
C GLY A 177 -10.83 0.88 4.92
N VAL A 178 -10.90 2.19 5.08
CA VAL A 178 -12.07 2.88 5.62
C VAL A 178 -12.60 3.82 4.56
N MET A 179 -13.90 3.69 4.23
CA MET A 179 -14.58 4.53 3.23
C MET A 179 -15.68 5.34 3.91
N LYS A 180 -15.70 6.65 3.64
CA LYS A 180 -16.69 7.58 4.18
C LYS A 180 -17.31 8.43 3.08
N GLU A 181 -18.44 9.08 3.41
CA GLU A 181 -19.21 9.94 2.51
C GLU A 181 -19.63 9.17 1.25
N ASN A 182 -19.19 9.55 0.06
CA ASN A 182 -19.48 8.85 -1.20
C ASN A 182 -18.24 8.09 -1.74
N ALA A 183 -17.16 7.99 -0.94
CA ALA A 183 -15.94 7.34 -1.37
C ALA A 183 -16.18 5.87 -1.72
N SER A 184 -15.51 5.41 -2.77
CA SER A 184 -15.60 4.03 -3.23
C SER A 184 -14.22 3.40 -3.42
N SER A 185 -14.10 2.14 -3.04
CA SER A 185 -12.86 1.38 -3.24
C SER A 185 -13.10 0.01 -3.82
N VAL A 186 -12.15 -0.46 -4.63
CA VAL A 186 -12.04 -1.83 -5.10
C VAL A 186 -10.68 -2.37 -4.70
N PHE A 187 -10.66 -3.40 -3.86
CA PHE A 187 -9.45 -4.07 -3.40
C PHE A 187 -9.29 -5.42 -4.10
N ASN A 188 -8.35 -5.51 -5.03
CA ASN A 188 -7.99 -6.76 -5.68
C ASN A 188 -6.73 -7.34 -4.99
N GLY A 189 -6.86 -8.52 -4.39
CA GLY A 189 -5.74 -9.29 -3.84
C GLY A 189 -5.49 -10.50 -4.73
N ILE A 190 -4.24 -10.67 -5.22
CA ILE A 190 -3.92 -11.76 -6.13
C ILE A 190 -2.70 -12.52 -5.61
N GLY A 191 -2.93 -13.72 -5.09
CA GLY A 191 -1.86 -14.70 -4.83
C GLY A 191 -1.74 -15.64 -6.02
N TYR A 192 -0.57 -15.75 -6.61
CA TYR A 192 -0.35 -16.63 -7.75
C TYR A 192 0.86 -17.53 -7.55
N ILE A 193 0.64 -18.81 -7.32
CA ILE A 193 1.71 -19.82 -7.25
C ILE A 193 1.83 -20.49 -8.60
N LYS A 194 2.99 -20.37 -9.21
CA LYS A 194 3.32 -20.94 -10.50
C LYS A 194 3.68 -22.42 -10.39
N HIS A 195 3.51 -23.15 -11.48
CA HIS A 195 4.01 -24.53 -11.58
C HIS A 195 5.52 -24.60 -11.29
N GLY A 196 5.92 -25.50 -10.42
CA GLY A 196 7.27 -25.62 -9.86
C GLY A 196 7.50 -24.93 -8.52
N GLY A 197 6.59 -24.04 -8.08
CA GLY A 197 6.64 -23.34 -6.78
C GLY A 197 6.17 -24.21 -5.61
N THR A 198 6.71 -25.43 -5.48
CA THR A 198 6.33 -26.39 -4.44
C THR A 198 6.63 -25.88 -3.04
N LYS A 199 5.79 -26.26 -2.04
CA LYS A 199 5.88 -25.89 -0.63
C LYS A 199 5.77 -24.38 -0.37
N SER A 200 5.22 -23.64 -1.34
CA SER A 200 4.98 -22.22 -1.18
C SER A 200 3.69 -21.92 -0.42
N VAL A 201 3.68 -20.77 0.25
CA VAL A 201 2.55 -20.29 1.05
C VAL A 201 2.05 -18.97 0.47
N ALA A 202 0.72 -18.86 0.24
CA ALA A 202 0.09 -17.64 -0.26
C ALA A 202 -1.13 -17.28 0.59
N ASN A 203 -1.00 -16.29 1.45
CA ASN A 203 -2.08 -15.84 2.31
C ASN A 203 -2.48 -14.40 2.02
N GLN A 204 -3.78 -14.10 2.09
CA GLN A 204 -4.26 -12.74 1.92
C GLN A 204 -5.47 -12.42 2.79
N GLU A 205 -5.51 -11.17 3.25
CA GLU A 205 -6.63 -10.62 3.99
C GLU A 205 -6.96 -9.22 3.48
N SER A 206 -8.24 -8.96 3.21
CA SER A 206 -8.74 -7.65 2.78
C SER A 206 -9.98 -7.28 3.58
N ARG A 207 -9.95 -6.15 4.28
CA ARG A 207 -11.10 -5.65 5.05
C ARG A 207 -11.43 -4.22 4.66
N VAL A 208 -12.71 -3.94 4.42
CA VAL A 208 -13.22 -2.59 4.15
C VAL A 208 -14.33 -2.25 5.11
N LEU A 209 -14.18 -1.16 5.84
CA LEU A 209 -15.17 -0.60 6.73
C LEU A 209 -15.82 0.63 6.10
N MET A 210 -17.14 0.63 5.96
CA MET A 210 -17.91 1.74 5.45
C MET A 210 -18.57 2.51 6.60
N LEU A 211 -18.33 3.81 6.67
CA LEU A 211 -18.85 4.68 7.73
C LEU A 211 -20.13 5.42 7.31
N SER A 212 -20.39 5.54 6.01
CA SER A 212 -21.52 6.29 5.46
C SER A 212 -22.40 5.38 4.60
N GLU A 213 -23.66 5.76 4.42
CA GLU A 213 -24.63 4.99 3.61
C GLU A 213 -24.24 4.92 2.14
N ASN A 214 -23.66 6.00 1.61
CA ASN A 214 -23.24 6.09 0.22
C ASN A 214 -21.83 5.54 -0.05
N ALA A 215 -21.03 5.29 1.02
CA ALA A 215 -19.72 4.71 0.87
C ALA A 215 -19.81 3.28 0.31
N ARG A 216 -18.84 2.93 -0.53
CA ARG A 216 -18.79 1.61 -1.17
C ARG A 216 -17.39 0.99 -1.04
N GLY A 217 -17.36 -0.30 -0.73
CA GLY A 217 -16.15 -1.11 -0.75
C GLY A 217 -16.40 -2.43 -1.46
N ASP A 218 -15.48 -2.83 -2.32
CA ASP A 218 -15.47 -4.15 -2.93
C ASP A 218 -14.11 -4.81 -2.62
N ALA A 219 -14.12 -6.06 -2.18
CA ALA A 219 -12.92 -6.83 -1.92
C ALA A 219 -12.95 -8.13 -2.74
N ASN A 220 -12.00 -8.27 -3.65
CA ASN A 220 -11.88 -9.37 -4.60
C ASN A 220 -10.59 -10.17 -4.31
N PRO A 221 -10.62 -11.16 -3.43
CA PRO A 221 -9.49 -12.06 -3.25
C PRO A 221 -9.45 -13.09 -4.39
N ILE A 222 -8.27 -13.24 -5.01
CA ILE A 222 -8.04 -14.14 -6.15
C ILE A 222 -6.84 -15.03 -5.80
N LEU A 223 -7.02 -16.34 -5.89
CA LEU A 223 -5.95 -17.32 -5.79
C LEU A 223 -5.82 -18.06 -7.12
N LEU A 224 -4.64 -17.96 -7.72
CA LEU A 224 -4.26 -18.68 -8.92
C LEU A 224 -3.18 -19.71 -8.53
N ILE A 225 -3.52 -20.99 -8.58
CA ILE A 225 -2.66 -22.05 -8.06
C ILE A 225 -2.42 -23.06 -9.16
N ASP A 226 -1.18 -23.08 -9.67
CA ASP A 226 -0.74 -24.00 -10.72
C ASP A 226 0.10 -25.17 -10.14
N GLU A 227 0.09 -25.37 -8.79
CA GLU A 227 0.91 -26.36 -8.08
C GLU A 227 0.10 -27.06 -6.98
N ASP A 228 0.35 -28.35 -6.74
CA ASP A 228 -0.44 -29.16 -5.80
C ASP A 228 0.12 -29.13 -4.37
N ASP A 229 1.45 -29.13 -4.20
CA ASP A 229 2.13 -29.14 -2.88
C ASP A 229 2.33 -27.71 -2.36
N VAL A 230 1.24 -27.04 -1.98
CA VAL A 230 1.24 -25.66 -1.52
C VAL A 230 0.18 -25.40 -0.46
N GLU A 231 0.34 -24.30 0.26
CA GLU A 231 -0.65 -23.78 1.21
C GLU A 231 -1.15 -22.42 0.73
N ALA A 232 -2.47 -22.25 0.58
CA ALA A 232 -3.05 -20.99 0.14
C ALA A 232 -4.36 -20.69 0.86
N GLY A 233 -4.51 -19.44 1.27
CA GLY A 233 -5.72 -18.99 1.96
C GLY A 233 -6.07 -17.53 1.66
N HIS A 234 -7.36 -17.22 1.74
CA HIS A 234 -7.79 -15.83 1.71
C HIS A 234 -8.92 -15.54 2.69
N ALA A 235 -8.96 -14.29 3.17
CA ALA A 235 -10.07 -13.75 3.92
C ALA A 235 -10.47 -12.39 3.35
N ALA A 236 -11.77 -12.15 3.22
CA ALA A 236 -12.28 -10.85 2.81
C ALA A 236 -13.52 -10.49 3.63
N SER A 237 -13.58 -9.23 4.07
CA SER A 237 -14.78 -8.69 4.70
C SER A 237 -15.04 -7.27 4.25
N VAL A 238 -16.29 -6.99 3.91
CA VAL A 238 -16.77 -5.65 3.60
C VAL A 238 -18.02 -5.43 4.44
N GLY A 239 -18.00 -4.43 5.28
CA GLY A 239 -19.10 -4.17 6.20
C GLY A 239 -19.24 -2.71 6.56
N ARG A 240 -20.40 -2.37 7.10
CA ARG A 240 -20.62 -1.06 7.72
C ARG A 240 -20.22 -1.11 9.19
N VAL A 241 -19.94 0.07 9.74
CA VAL A 241 -19.76 0.18 11.19
C VAL A 241 -21.03 -0.31 11.90
N ASP A 242 -20.84 -1.11 12.92
CA ASP A 242 -21.94 -1.62 13.73
C ASP A 242 -22.59 -0.49 14.55
N PRO A 243 -23.86 -0.17 14.32
CA PRO A 243 -24.58 0.87 15.07
C PRO A 243 -24.59 0.61 16.59
N GLU A 244 -24.60 -0.65 17.03
CA GLU A 244 -24.58 -0.99 18.44
C GLU A 244 -23.23 -0.65 19.09
N GLN A 245 -22.11 -0.82 18.36
CA GLN A 245 -20.80 -0.38 18.83
C GLN A 245 -20.75 1.13 19.04
N LEU A 246 -21.26 1.91 18.08
CA LEU A 246 -21.33 3.36 18.21
C LEU A 246 -22.25 3.75 19.37
N TYR A 247 -23.44 3.14 19.46
CA TYR A 247 -24.38 3.39 20.55
C TYR A 247 -23.77 3.08 21.91
N TYR A 248 -23.05 1.98 22.06
CA TYR A 248 -22.36 1.63 23.29
C TYR A 248 -21.35 2.71 23.72
N LEU A 249 -20.50 3.16 22.81
CA LEU A 249 -19.52 4.23 23.08
C LEU A 249 -20.22 5.52 23.46
N MET A 250 -21.29 5.92 22.73
CA MET A 250 -22.07 7.10 23.00
C MET A 250 -22.82 7.01 24.37
N SER A 251 -23.30 5.84 24.75
CA SER A 251 -23.94 5.63 26.05
C SER A 251 -22.97 5.80 27.23
N ARG A 252 -21.67 5.76 26.98
CA ARG A 252 -20.60 6.05 27.95
C ARG A 252 -20.16 7.51 27.96
N GLY A 253 -20.90 8.39 27.27
CA GLY A 253 -20.63 9.84 27.24
C GLY A 253 -19.62 10.27 26.16
N ILE A 254 -19.23 9.36 25.26
CA ILE A 254 -18.35 9.68 24.13
C ILE A 254 -19.21 10.32 23.03
N SER A 255 -18.78 11.42 22.43
CA SER A 255 -19.49 12.03 21.32
C SER A 255 -19.50 11.06 20.10
N ARG A 256 -20.48 11.21 19.20
CA ARG A 256 -20.56 10.37 17.99
C ARG A 256 -19.27 10.43 17.17
N THR A 257 -18.74 11.63 16.98
CA THR A 257 -17.50 11.85 16.25
C THR A 257 -16.32 11.13 16.87
N GLU A 258 -16.17 11.20 18.19
CA GLU A 258 -15.10 10.52 18.90
C GLU A 258 -15.31 9.00 18.89
N ALA A 259 -16.55 8.52 18.94
CA ALA A 259 -16.87 7.10 18.82
C ALA A 259 -16.50 6.56 17.43
N GLU A 260 -16.82 7.26 16.35
CA GLU A 260 -16.41 6.92 14.99
C GLU A 260 -14.87 6.90 14.86
N ARG A 261 -14.19 7.90 15.42
CA ARG A 261 -12.72 7.96 15.46
C ARG A 261 -12.11 6.73 16.14
N LEU A 262 -12.62 6.36 17.31
CA LEU A 262 -12.15 5.19 18.04
C LEU A 262 -12.36 3.88 17.24
N VAL A 263 -13.49 3.74 16.57
CA VAL A 263 -13.78 2.58 15.73
C VAL A 263 -12.80 2.50 14.56
N ILE A 264 -12.53 3.63 13.88
CA ILE A 264 -11.57 3.69 12.76
C ILE A 264 -10.17 3.27 13.23
N HIS A 265 -9.70 3.85 14.32
CA HIS A 265 -8.38 3.50 14.87
C HIS A 265 -8.29 2.02 15.25
N GLY A 266 -9.30 1.51 15.95
CA GLY A 266 -9.36 0.09 16.33
C GLY A 266 -9.35 -0.84 15.11
N PHE A 267 -9.97 -0.42 14.01
CA PHE A 267 -10.03 -1.20 12.77
C PHE A 267 -8.71 -1.16 11.98
N LEU A 268 -8.02 -0.01 11.92
CA LEU A 268 -6.78 0.15 11.16
C LEU A 268 -5.52 -0.25 11.94
N ASP A 269 -5.53 -0.12 13.28
CA ASP A 269 -4.36 -0.34 14.13
C ASP A 269 -3.74 -1.74 14.01
N PRO A 270 -4.48 -2.85 13.80
CA PRO A 270 -3.87 -4.14 13.55
C PRO A 270 -2.88 -4.14 12.40
N VAL A 271 -3.21 -3.47 11.27
CA VAL A 271 -2.30 -3.36 10.13
C VAL A 271 -1.17 -2.37 10.42
N VAL A 272 -1.50 -1.22 11.04
CA VAL A 272 -0.48 -0.22 11.40
C VAL A 272 0.60 -0.80 12.31
N ARG A 273 0.22 -1.65 13.28
CA ARG A 273 1.17 -2.32 14.18
C ARG A 273 2.12 -3.28 13.47
N GLU A 274 1.65 -3.93 12.40
CA GLU A 274 2.45 -4.87 11.64
C GLU A 274 3.42 -4.20 10.65
N LEU A 275 3.34 -2.85 10.46
CA LEU A 275 4.28 -2.14 9.63
C LEU A 275 5.69 -2.19 10.25
N PRO A 276 6.74 -2.45 9.47
CA PRO A 276 8.07 -2.70 10.03
C PRO A 276 8.85 -1.42 10.40
N ILE A 277 8.32 -0.23 10.09
CA ILE A 277 9.02 1.06 10.25
C ILE A 277 8.28 1.94 11.24
N GLU A 278 8.87 2.25 12.40
CA GLU A 278 8.22 3.05 13.46
C GLU A 278 7.87 4.48 13.02
N ASP A 279 8.73 5.12 12.24
CA ASP A 279 8.45 6.47 11.72
C ASP A 279 7.27 6.47 10.76
N VAL A 280 7.12 5.45 9.92
CA VAL A 280 5.96 5.27 9.04
C VAL A 280 4.70 5.05 9.87
N LYS A 281 4.74 4.25 10.93
CA LYS A 281 3.60 4.07 11.85
C LYS A 281 3.14 5.40 12.45
N ARG A 282 4.10 6.20 12.92
CA ARG A 282 3.81 7.51 13.52
C ARG A 282 3.17 8.45 12.50
N GLN A 283 3.79 8.62 11.34
CA GLN A 283 3.28 9.46 10.25
C GLN A 283 1.90 9.00 9.80
N LEU A 284 1.70 7.70 9.65
CA LEU A 284 0.41 7.15 9.24
C LEU A 284 -0.70 7.42 10.27
N ARG A 285 -0.42 7.27 11.56
CA ARG A 285 -1.38 7.63 12.62
C ARG A 285 -1.75 9.12 12.57
N GLU A 286 -0.77 9.99 12.38
CA GLU A 286 -1.02 11.44 12.23
C GLU A 286 -1.88 11.76 11.01
N MET A 287 -1.65 11.08 9.87
CA MET A 287 -2.45 11.27 8.66
C MET A 287 -3.86 10.70 8.79
N ILE A 288 -4.02 9.55 9.43
CA ILE A 288 -5.34 9.00 9.77
C ILE A 288 -6.11 10.00 10.63
N GLU A 289 -5.47 10.55 11.69
CA GLU A 289 -6.08 11.57 12.53
C GLU A 289 -6.51 12.81 11.73
N ARG A 290 -5.67 13.31 10.85
CA ARG A 290 -6.01 14.45 9.98
C ARG A 290 -7.23 14.15 9.11
N LYS A 291 -7.22 13.02 8.39
CA LYS A 291 -8.35 12.62 7.54
C LYS A 291 -9.64 12.39 8.33
N VAL A 292 -9.53 11.81 9.52
CA VAL A 292 -10.67 11.56 10.39
C VAL A 292 -11.17 12.86 11.03
N SER A 293 -10.27 13.81 11.38
CA SER A 293 -10.62 15.08 11.99
C SER A 293 -11.22 16.10 11.01
N ASN A 294 -10.75 16.12 9.75
CA ASN A 294 -11.34 16.95 8.68
C ASN A 294 -12.77 16.53 8.31
N ILE A 295 -13.26 15.46 8.89
CA ILE A 295 -14.61 14.91 8.82
C ILE A 295 -15.62 15.71 9.67
N ILE A 296 -15.16 16.69 10.45
CA ILE A 296 -15.93 17.38 11.52
C ILE A 296 -16.53 18.72 11.07
N HIS A 297 -16.42 19.10 9.80
CA HIS A 297 -16.99 20.38 9.32
C HIS A 297 -18.11 20.20 8.32
#